data_18bfd4bd6bb0250cae4e8a2841ba2fd0
#
_entry.id   18bfd4bd6bb0250cae4e8a2841ba2fd0
#
_cell.length_a   1.000
_cell.length_b   1.000
_cell.length_c   1.000
_cell.angle_alpha   90.00
_cell.angle_beta   90.00
_cell.angle_gamma   90.00
#
_symmetry.space_group_name_H-M   'P 1'
#
loop_
_entity.id
_entity.type
_entity.pdbx_description
1 polymer ?
#
loop_
_entity_poly.entity_id
_entity_poly.type
_entity_poly.pdbx_seq_one_letter_code
_entity_poly.pdbx_strand_id
1 'polypeptide(L)'
;MTILSLIFDDMILKKNSKTGRLYLTHLLVWLVFIAYESLITTFMSGKFWTLLDYFNAYFINIALFYINAHYVLPNWNKKRYYLTIFLVVLEISVATGLKYCSAQLSLYLHLSATSIFENLFTGLVNTVWRTIYFVGLSTGYWFALNIIIERKKVSDLEKNKLRSQLQQEQLEKKLADSEIAFLKAQINPHFLFNTLNFLYNSSLNTAPHLSEPILLLSDIMRYAITDTPKTGKVNLDDEIEQINTFISLNQFRFDHNLQLSFNVSGDTSDRLILPLILLTPVENLFKYGDLKNASHPATIDLVIRENRLHLTSRNRKFKSRKHIPSNGVGLKNLKLRLDAYYSDAHLIQVSENDDDFIFDLQITL
;
A
#
# COMPACT_ATOMS: atom_id res chain seq x y z
N MET A 1 -24.57 17.38 -26.29
CA MET A 1 -24.01 18.67 -25.86
C MET A 1 -24.22 18.79 -24.36
N THR A 2 -23.41 18.16 -23.48
CA THR A 2 -23.93 18.32 -22.15
C THR A 2 -23.06 17.95 -20.95
N ILE A 3 -22.12 17.07 -20.96
CA ILE A 3 -21.32 16.76 -19.77
C ILE A 3 -19.87 17.28 -19.92
N LEU A 4 -19.35 17.27 -21.13
CA LEU A 4 -18.00 17.80 -21.40
C LEU A 4 -17.93 19.33 -21.28
N SER A 5 -19.00 20.09 -21.66
CA SER A 5 -19.01 21.54 -21.49
C SER A 5 -19.05 21.98 -20.03
N LEU A 6 -19.78 21.27 -19.15
CA LEU A 6 -19.84 21.57 -17.72
C LEU A 6 -18.50 21.28 -17.01
N ILE A 7 -17.79 20.22 -17.42
CA ILE A 7 -16.45 19.90 -16.88
C ILE A 7 -15.40 20.91 -17.35
N PHE A 8 -15.49 21.38 -18.61
CA PHE A 8 -14.61 22.40 -19.15
C PHE A 8 -14.85 23.77 -18.51
N ASP A 9 -16.12 24.16 -18.30
CA ASP A 9 -16.48 25.42 -17.65
C ASP A 9 -16.07 25.42 -16.17
N ASP A 10 -16.25 24.32 -15.45
CA ASP A 10 -15.83 24.22 -14.03
C ASP A 10 -14.30 24.22 -13.89
N MET A 11 -13.56 23.64 -14.85
CA MET A 11 -12.10 23.65 -14.90
C MET A 11 -11.53 25.03 -15.23
N ILE A 12 -12.20 25.79 -16.13
CA ILE A 12 -11.81 27.16 -16.50
C ILE A 12 -12.16 28.15 -15.39
N LEU A 13 -13.33 28.02 -14.76
CA LEU A 13 -13.75 28.88 -13.64
C LEU A 13 -12.90 28.63 -12.39
N LYS A 14 -12.53 27.37 -12.10
CA LYS A 14 -11.60 27.03 -11.00
C LYS A 14 -10.18 27.51 -11.25
N LYS A 15 -9.71 27.54 -12.50
CA LYS A 15 -8.41 28.08 -12.91
C LYS A 15 -8.40 29.59 -12.77
N ASN A 16 -9.45 30.30 -13.20
CA ASN A 16 -9.58 31.75 -13.08
C ASN A 16 -9.68 32.22 -11.61
N SER A 17 -10.40 31.51 -10.76
CA SER A 17 -10.50 31.80 -9.32
C SER A 17 -9.17 31.66 -8.59
N LYS A 18 -8.35 30.65 -8.91
CA LYS A 18 -7.02 30.47 -8.32
C LYS A 18 -6.03 31.54 -8.82
N THR A 19 -6.11 31.90 -10.08
CA THR A 19 -5.27 32.91 -10.70
C THR A 19 -5.60 34.30 -10.14
N GLY A 20 -6.87 34.64 -10.01
CA GLY A 20 -7.33 35.89 -9.40
C GLY A 20 -6.88 36.05 -7.94
N ARG A 21 -6.97 34.96 -7.14
CA ARG A 21 -6.46 34.97 -5.76
C ARG A 21 -4.94 35.18 -5.70
N LEU A 22 -4.19 34.58 -6.62
CA LEU A 22 -2.74 34.76 -6.68
C LEU A 22 -2.37 36.24 -6.95
N TYR A 23 -2.99 36.86 -7.93
CA TYR A 23 -2.75 38.28 -8.21
C TYR A 23 -3.15 39.19 -7.05
N LEU A 24 -4.27 38.91 -6.39
CA LEU A 24 -4.71 39.63 -5.21
C LEU A 24 -3.71 39.48 -4.06
N THR A 25 -3.17 38.29 -3.84
CA THR A 25 -2.14 38.06 -2.82
C THR A 25 -0.87 38.87 -3.11
N HIS A 26 -0.39 38.87 -4.35
CA HIS A 26 0.78 39.67 -4.75
C HIS A 26 0.52 41.16 -4.57
N LEU A 27 -0.68 41.64 -4.96
CA LEU A 27 -1.04 43.05 -4.77
C LEU A 27 -1.03 43.45 -3.29
N LEU A 28 -1.65 42.63 -2.43
CA LEU A 28 -1.68 42.87 -1.00
C LEU A 28 -0.29 42.86 -0.37
N VAL A 29 0.56 41.89 -0.75
CA VAL A 29 1.97 41.86 -0.28
C VAL A 29 2.72 43.10 -0.67
N TRP A 30 2.60 43.58 -1.93
CA TRP A 30 3.25 44.82 -2.38
C TRP A 30 2.69 46.05 -1.67
N LEU A 31 1.38 46.14 -1.45
CA LEU A 31 0.80 47.27 -0.70
C LEU A 31 1.32 47.35 0.73
N VAL A 32 1.36 46.21 1.43
CA VAL A 32 1.91 46.14 2.78
C VAL A 32 3.40 46.50 2.80
N PHE A 33 4.17 45.99 1.83
CA PHE A 33 5.61 46.28 1.71
C PHE A 33 5.85 47.76 1.45
N ILE A 34 5.13 48.38 0.50
CA ILE A 34 5.26 49.81 0.17
C ILE A 34 4.88 50.68 1.37
N ALA A 35 3.78 50.36 2.06
CA ALA A 35 3.35 51.08 3.25
C ALA A 35 4.43 51.03 4.36
N TYR A 36 4.96 49.83 4.63
CA TYR A 36 6.02 49.63 5.61
C TYR A 36 7.28 50.45 5.27
N GLU A 37 7.78 50.33 4.05
CA GLU A 37 9.01 51.03 3.61
C GLU A 37 8.82 52.53 3.55
N SER A 38 7.66 53.03 3.09
CA SER A 38 7.31 54.45 3.07
C SER A 38 7.29 55.05 4.47
N LEU A 39 6.76 54.32 5.45
CA LEU A 39 6.70 54.76 6.84
C LEU A 39 8.10 54.91 7.44
N ILE A 40 8.98 53.91 7.21
CA ILE A 40 10.37 53.95 7.68
C ILE A 40 11.16 55.06 7.01
N THR A 41 11.06 55.22 5.69
CA THR A 41 11.80 56.25 4.96
C THR A 41 11.36 57.64 5.37
N THR A 42 10.08 57.89 5.58
CA THR A 42 9.54 59.15 6.09
C THR A 42 10.01 59.44 7.53
N PHE A 43 10.01 58.42 8.39
CA PHE A 43 10.48 58.56 9.77
C PHE A 43 11.98 58.88 9.83
N MET A 44 12.79 58.26 8.97
CA MET A 44 14.25 58.51 8.95
C MET A 44 14.65 59.82 8.25
N SER A 45 13.94 60.23 7.19
CA SER A 45 14.28 61.40 6.40
C SER A 45 13.60 62.70 6.86
N GLY A 46 12.53 62.57 7.65
CA GLY A 46 11.70 63.71 8.06
C GLY A 46 10.94 64.39 6.91
N LYS A 47 10.98 63.81 5.70
CA LYS A 47 10.36 64.40 4.49
C LYS A 47 9.42 63.37 3.84
N PHE A 48 8.24 63.81 3.41
CA PHE A 48 7.38 63.05 2.54
C PHE A 48 7.79 63.28 1.08
N TRP A 49 7.88 62.18 0.33
CA TRP A 49 8.07 62.23 -1.11
C TRP A 49 6.74 62.52 -1.79
N THR A 50 6.77 62.99 -3.05
CA THR A 50 5.57 63.14 -3.83
C THR A 50 5.03 61.75 -4.23
N LEU A 51 3.73 61.66 -4.49
CA LEU A 51 3.12 60.38 -4.98
C LEU A 51 3.80 59.89 -6.26
N LEU A 52 4.27 60.81 -7.11
CA LEU A 52 4.96 60.46 -8.35
C LEU A 52 6.33 59.85 -8.08
N ASP A 53 7.08 60.38 -7.10
CA ASP A 53 8.38 59.83 -6.72
C ASP A 53 8.26 58.43 -6.15
N TYR A 54 7.23 58.16 -5.30
CA TYR A 54 6.93 56.82 -4.82
C TYR A 54 6.55 55.89 -5.96
N PHE A 55 5.66 56.31 -6.87
CA PHE A 55 5.27 55.52 -8.01
C PHE A 55 6.48 55.12 -8.87
N ASN A 56 7.33 56.07 -9.26
CA ASN A 56 8.50 55.80 -10.08
C ASN A 56 9.49 54.85 -9.37
N ALA A 57 9.75 55.10 -8.08
CA ALA A 57 10.67 54.28 -7.31
C ALA A 57 10.22 52.82 -7.18
N TYR A 58 8.94 52.57 -6.89
CA TYR A 58 8.40 51.22 -6.70
C TYR A 58 8.06 50.52 -7.98
N PHE A 59 7.52 51.23 -8.99
CA PHE A 59 7.16 50.64 -10.27
C PHE A 59 8.33 49.94 -10.95
N ILE A 60 9.48 50.66 -11.04
CA ILE A 60 10.70 50.07 -11.63
C ILE A 60 11.19 48.86 -10.83
N ASN A 61 11.16 48.95 -9.49
CA ASN A 61 11.62 47.87 -8.63
C ASN A 61 10.69 46.62 -8.68
N ILE A 62 9.38 46.80 -8.75
CA ILE A 62 8.40 45.72 -8.90
C ILE A 62 8.56 45.05 -10.27
N ALA A 63 8.72 45.86 -11.33
CA ALA A 63 8.96 45.31 -12.67
C ALA A 63 10.26 44.49 -12.70
N LEU A 64 11.35 45.03 -12.13
CA LEU A 64 12.63 44.34 -11.97
C LEU A 64 12.47 43.01 -11.20
N PHE A 65 11.77 43.03 -10.08
CA PHE A 65 11.51 41.82 -9.28
C PHE A 65 10.88 40.71 -10.11
N TYR A 66 9.84 41.00 -10.89
CA TYR A 66 9.17 39.97 -11.72
C TYR A 66 9.99 39.59 -12.94
N ILE A 67 10.71 40.51 -13.58
CA ILE A 67 11.59 40.20 -14.72
C ILE A 67 12.69 39.23 -14.25
N ASN A 68 13.36 39.57 -13.13
CA ASN A 68 14.39 38.71 -12.57
C ASN A 68 13.83 37.32 -12.22
N ALA A 69 12.73 37.25 -11.47
CA ALA A 69 12.16 35.96 -11.03
C ALA A 69 11.68 35.04 -12.17
N HIS A 70 11.06 35.62 -13.23
CA HIS A 70 10.40 34.84 -14.26
C HIS A 70 11.21 34.68 -15.55
N TYR A 71 12.16 35.58 -15.84
CA TYR A 71 12.90 35.55 -17.11
C TYR A 71 14.40 35.34 -16.93
N VAL A 72 15.01 35.96 -15.91
CA VAL A 72 16.47 35.91 -15.70
C VAL A 72 16.86 34.62 -14.94
N LEU A 73 16.36 34.43 -13.73
CA LEU A 73 16.71 33.29 -12.86
C LEU A 73 16.36 31.92 -13.40
N PRO A 74 15.29 31.70 -14.17
CA PRO A 74 15.02 30.36 -14.74
C PRO A 74 16.13 29.85 -15.67
N ASN A 75 17.01 30.72 -16.19
CA ASN A 75 18.17 30.28 -16.96
C ASN A 75 19.19 29.51 -16.11
N TRP A 76 19.22 29.74 -14.79
CA TRP A 76 20.04 28.99 -13.84
C TRP A 76 19.68 27.52 -13.84
N ASN A 77 18.41 27.17 -13.79
CA ASN A 77 17.94 25.78 -13.86
C ASN A 77 18.28 25.09 -15.19
N LYS A 78 18.48 25.89 -16.27
CA LYS A 78 18.93 25.40 -17.59
C LYS A 78 20.47 25.29 -17.68
N LYS A 79 21.19 25.40 -16.55
CA LYS A 79 22.65 25.38 -16.44
C LYS A 79 23.36 26.46 -17.26
N ARG A 80 22.69 27.59 -17.51
CA ARG A 80 23.23 28.75 -18.23
C ARG A 80 23.72 29.83 -17.24
N TYR A 81 24.63 29.45 -16.36
CA TYR A 81 25.06 30.30 -15.23
C TYR A 81 25.66 31.63 -15.67
N TYR A 82 26.56 31.62 -16.64
CA TYR A 82 27.19 32.87 -17.14
C TYR A 82 26.17 33.84 -17.76
N LEU A 83 25.19 33.28 -18.51
CA LEU A 83 24.10 34.08 -19.06
C LEU A 83 23.25 34.69 -17.95
N THR A 84 22.93 33.95 -16.89
CA THR A 84 22.16 34.44 -15.75
C THR A 84 22.91 35.60 -15.05
N ILE A 85 24.19 35.42 -14.77
CA ILE A 85 25.03 36.48 -14.14
C ILE A 85 25.08 37.72 -15.03
N PHE A 86 25.33 37.56 -16.33
CA PHE A 86 25.32 38.66 -17.29
C PHE A 86 23.98 39.42 -17.29
N LEU A 87 22.86 38.68 -17.35
CA LEU A 87 21.53 39.29 -17.36
C LEU A 87 21.21 40.02 -16.04
N VAL A 88 21.63 39.50 -14.88
CA VAL A 88 21.47 40.18 -13.59
C VAL A 88 22.26 41.50 -13.58
N VAL A 89 23.50 41.52 -14.06
CA VAL A 89 24.31 42.77 -14.14
C VAL A 89 23.67 43.74 -15.10
N LEU A 90 23.20 43.26 -16.26
CA LEU A 90 22.51 44.09 -17.24
C LEU A 90 21.24 44.70 -16.66
N GLU A 91 20.43 43.91 -15.94
CA GLU A 91 19.19 44.34 -15.32
C GLU A 91 19.42 45.42 -14.27
N ILE A 92 20.45 45.29 -13.40
CA ILE A 92 20.84 46.29 -12.42
C ILE A 92 21.25 47.60 -13.14
N SER A 93 22.02 47.47 -14.21
CA SER A 93 22.51 48.66 -14.98
C SER A 93 21.35 49.40 -15.65
N VAL A 94 20.44 48.66 -16.30
CA VAL A 94 19.26 49.26 -16.97
C VAL A 94 18.32 49.89 -15.95
N ALA A 95 18.02 49.21 -14.83
CA ALA A 95 17.15 49.75 -13.78
C ALA A 95 17.73 51.04 -13.17
N THR A 96 19.05 51.09 -12.93
CA THR A 96 19.75 52.29 -12.43
C THR A 96 19.66 53.44 -13.43
N GLY A 97 19.88 53.15 -14.72
CA GLY A 97 19.75 54.14 -15.78
C GLY A 97 18.34 54.69 -15.92
N LEU A 98 17.31 53.80 -15.88
CA LEU A 98 15.91 54.23 -15.94
C LEU A 98 15.52 55.11 -14.76
N LYS A 99 15.97 54.79 -13.55
CA LYS A 99 15.73 55.62 -12.36
C LYS A 99 16.41 56.99 -12.46
N TYR A 100 17.63 57.04 -12.98
CA TYR A 100 18.32 58.31 -13.23
C TYR A 100 17.57 59.17 -14.25
N CYS A 101 17.20 58.57 -15.38
CA CYS A 101 16.42 59.27 -16.41
C CYS A 101 15.07 59.78 -15.89
N SER A 102 14.36 58.94 -15.12
CA SER A 102 13.06 59.33 -14.56
C SER A 102 13.18 60.48 -13.54
N ALA A 103 14.23 60.47 -12.72
CA ALA A 103 14.51 61.58 -11.78
C ALA A 103 14.83 62.89 -12.50
N GLN A 104 15.65 62.85 -13.55
CA GLN A 104 15.96 64.05 -14.36
C GLN A 104 14.72 64.59 -15.07
N LEU A 105 13.87 63.70 -15.59
CA LEU A 105 12.61 64.10 -16.25
C LEU A 105 11.64 64.72 -15.24
N SER A 106 11.52 64.19 -14.04
CA SER A 106 10.68 64.77 -12.97
C SER A 106 11.12 66.18 -12.57
N LEU A 107 12.43 66.42 -12.50
CA LEU A 107 12.99 67.78 -12.27
C LEU A 107 12.67 68.70 -13.43
N TYR A 108 12.93 68.28 -14.65
CA TYR A 108 12.67 69.10 -15.85
C TYR A 108 11.21 69.56 -15.96
N LEU A 109 10.30 68.67 -15.60
CA LEU A 109 8.85 68.93 -15.61
C LEU A 109 8.35 69.67 -14.36
N HIS A 110 9.23 70.09 -13.44
CA HIS A 110 8.87 70.70 -12.14
C HIS A 110 7.88 69.89 -11.30
N LEU A 111 7.86 68.57 -11.46
CA LEU A 111 6.98 67.66 -10.74
C LEU A 111 7.55 67.23 -9.38
N SER A 112 8.85 67.36 -9.18
CA SER A 112 9.55 67.09 -7.93
C SER A 112 10.40 68.29 -7.51
N ALA A 113 10.40 68.64 -6.23
CA ALA A 113 11.16 69.77 -5.68
C ALA A 113 12.63 69.43 -5.38
N THR A 114 13.00 68.19 -5.30
CA THR A 114 14.34 67.70 -4.95
C THR A 114 14.78 66.54 -5.81
N SER A 115 16.04 66.55 -6.28
CA SER A 115 16.57 65.35 -6.99
C SER A 115 17.14 64.36 -6.00
N ILE A 116 16.81 63.10 -6.18
CA ILE A 116 17.47 61.96 -5.50
C ILE A 116 18.98 61.95 -5.84
N PHE A 117 19.38 62.62 -6.95
CA PHE A 117 20.76 62.75 -7.46
C PHE A 117 21.35 64.12 -7.27
N GLU A 118 20.99 64.88 -6.20
CA GLU A 118 21.66 66.14 -5.85
C GLU A 118 23.19 65.99 -5.78
N ASN A 119 23.63 64.83 -5.21
CA ASN A 119 25.00 64.35 -5.34
C ASN A 119 24.97 63.07 -6.18
N LEU A 120 25.51 63.14 -7.41
CA LEU A 120 25.47 62.03 -8.38
C LEU A 120 26.03 60.72 -7.80
N PHE A 121 27.12 60.76 -7.06
CA PHE A 121 27.79 59.63 -6.51
C PHE A 121 26.90 58.94 -5.46
N THR A 122 26.44 59.65 -4.46
CA THR A 122 25.57 59.12 -3.40
C THR A 122 24.22 58.64 -3.95
N GLY A 123 23.64 59.33 -4.92
CA GLY A 123 22.42 58.94 -5.60
C GLY A 123 22.57 57.63 -6.37
N LEU A 124 23.67 57.46 -7.11
CA LEU A 124 23.98 56.22 -7.81
C LEU A 124 24.18 55.06 -6.83
N VAL A 125 24.98 55.23 -5.77
CA VAL A 125 25.24 54.20 -4.76
C VAL A 125 23.94 53.74 -4.11
N ASN A 126 23.09 54.67 -3.67
CA ASN A 126 21.78 54.32 -3.06
C ASN A 126 20.85 53.58 -4.03
N THR A 127 20.85 54.00 -5.31
CA THR A 127 20.02 53.38 -6.34
C THR A 127 20.47 51.94 -6.66
N VAL A 128 21.80 51.77 -6.81
CA VAL A 128 22.37 50.41 -7.05
C VAL A 128 22.12 49.52 -5.84
N TRP A 129 22.37 50.00 -4.61
CA TRP A 129 22.11 49.27 -3.39
C TRP A 129 20.64 48.77 -3.30
N ARG A 130 19.71 49.68 -3.56
CA ARG A 130 18.27 49.35 -3.55
C ARG A 130 17.90 48.38 -4.66
N THR A 131 18.49 48.48 -5.82
CA THR A 131 18.27 47.53 -6.93
C THR A 131 18.78 46.13 -6.57
N ILE A 132 19.97 46.03 -5.97
CA ILE A 132 20.54 44.77 -5.47
C ILE A 132 19.60 44.14 -4.42
N TYR A 133 19.05 44.93 -3.51
CA TYR A 133 18.10 44.49 -2.51
C TYR A 133 16.86 43.81 -3.15
N PHE A 134 16.26 44.42 -4.20
CA PHE A 134 15.12 43.84 -4.91
C PHE A 134 15.49 42.60 -5.73
N VAL A 135 16.69 42.55 -6.30
CA VAL A 135 17.23 41.33 -6.94
C VAL A 135 17.35 40.20 -5.92
N GLY A 136 17.84 40.52 -4.70
CA GLY A 136 17.92 39.55 -3.61
C GLY A 136 16.55 38.99 -3.19
N LEU A 137 15.56 39.87 -3.01
CA LEU A 137 14.17 39.47 -2.72
C LEU A 137 13.57 38.60 -3.82
N SER A 138 13.80 39.01 -5.08
CA SER A 138 13.35 38.24 -6.26
C SER A 138 14.01 36.87 -6.32
N THR A 139 15.28 36.76 -5.99
CA THR A 139 16.01 35.47 -5.94
C THR A 139 15.47 34.57 -4.86
N GLY A 140 15.20 35.11 -3.66
CA GLY A 140 14.54 34.36 -2.58
C GLY A 140 13.16 33.86 -2.98
N TYR A 141 12.36 34.71 -3.61
CA TYR A 141 11.03 34.33 -4.12
C TYR A 141 11.11 33.23 -5.18
N TRP A 142 11.98 33.35 -6.18
CA TRP A 142 12.22 32.34 -7.19
C TRP A 142 12.68 31.02 -6.58
N PHE A 143 13.62 31.06 -5.63
CA PHE A 143 14.11 29.86 -4.94
C PHE A 143 12.98 29.13 -4.18
N ALA A 144 12.17 29.90 -3.42
CA ALA A 144 11.01 29.33 -2.71
C ALA A 144 10.01 28.67 -3.66
N LEU A 145 9.70 29.32 -4.80
CA LEU A 145 8.82 28.73 -5.80
C LEU A 145 9.38 27.43 -6.38
N ASN A 146 10.68 27.40 -6.71
CA ASN A 146 11.31 26.17 -7.24
C ASN A 146 11.25 25.03 -6.24
N ILE A 147 11.53 25.28 -4.95
CA ILE A 147 11.41 24.24 -3.92
C ILE A 147 9.99 23.69 -3.85
N ILE A 148 8.96 24.54 -3.89
CA ILE A 148 7.57 24.11 -3.85
C ILE A 148 7.22 23.24 -5.07
N ILE A 149 7.67 23.68 -6.26
CA ILE A 149 7.41 22.94 -7.51
C ILE A 149 8.13 21.58 -7.50
N GLU A 150 9.39 21.52 -7.08
CA GLU A 150 10.15 20.28 -7.00
C GLU A 150 9.56 19.32 -5.96
N ARG A 151 9.23 19.81 -4.78
CA ARG A 151 8.56 18.97 -3.75
C ARG A 151 7.24 18.38 -4.25
N LYS A 152 6.44 19.19 -4.95
CA LYS A 152 5.20 18.72 -5.54
C LYS A 152 5.46 17.62 -6.58
N LYS A 153 6.44 17.83 -7.46
CA LYS A 153 6.82 16.85 -8.48
C LYS A 153 7.28 15.51 -7.85
N VAL A 154 8.12 15.58 -6.82
CA VAL A 154 8.58 14.39 -6.08
C VAL A 154 7.38 13.66 -5.45
N SER A 155 6.52 14.39 -4.74
CA SER A 155 5.31 13.81 -4.12
C SER A 155 4.37 13.15 -5.15
N ASP A 156 4.18 13.75 -6.33
CA ASP A 156 3.35 13.18 -7.39
C ASP A 156 3.98 11.91 -7.99
N LEU A 157 5.31 11.88 -8.14
CA LEU A 157 6.04 10.69 -8.58
C LEU A 157 5.94 9.55 -7.55
N GLU A 158 6.10 9.84 -6.27
CA GLU A 158 5.95 8.86 -5.19
C GLU A 158 4.54 8.26 -5.15
N LYS A 159 3.52 9.11 -5.26
CA LYS A 159 2.12 8.67 -5.33
C LYS A 159 1.86 7.76 -6.53
N ASN A 160 2.40 8.11 -7.69
CA ASN A 160 2.24 7.28 -8.89
C ASN A 160 2.96 5.95 -8.75
N LYS A 161 4.16 5.93 -8.17
CA LYS A 161 4.92 4.71 -7.89
C LYS A 161 4.14 3.79 -6.93
N LEU A 162 3.63 4.36 -5.83
CA LEU A 162 2.85 3.58 -4.86
C LEU A 162 1.57 3.01 -5.49
N ARG A 163 0.87 3.80 -6.31
CA ARG A 163 -0.31 3.31 -7.04
C ARG A 163 0.02 2.15 -7.97
N SER A 164 1.13 2.25 -8.70
CA SER A 164 1.59 1.17 -9.59
C SER A 164 1.92 -0.10 -8.82
N GLN A 165 2.57 0.01 -7.66
CA GLN A 165 2.89 -1.13 -6.79
C GLN A 165 1.63 -1.81 -6.25
N LEU A 166 0.66 -1.03 -5.74
CA LEU A 166 -0.61 -1.58 -5.28
C LEU A 166 -1.40 -2.28 -6.40
N GLN A 167 -1.34 -1.73 -7.61
CA GLN A 167 -2.00 -2.31 -8.77
C GLN A 167 -1.36 -3.64 -9.19
N GLN A 168 -0.03 -3.71 -9.11
CA GLN A 168 0.73 -4.94 -9.37
C GLN A 168 0.38 -6.02 -8.33
N GLU A 169 0.40 -5.71 -7.05
CA GLU A 169 0.03 -6.63 -5.97
C GLU A 169 -1.41 -7.18 -6.14
N GLN A 170 -2.35 -6.31 -6.52
CA GLN A 170 -3.72 -6.72 -6.81
C GLN A 170 -3.82 -7.68 -8.01
N LEU A 171 -3.02 -7.44 -9.05
CA LEU A 171 -2.98 -8.31 -10.22
C LEU A 171 -2.35 -9.66 -9.89
N GLU A 172 -1.26 -9.70 -9.14
CA GLU A 172 -0.60 -10.93 -8.69
C GLU A 172 -1.56 -11.77 -7.82
N LYS A 173 -2.29 -11.13 -6.90
CA LYS A 173 -3.32 -11.80 -6.11
C LYS A 173 -4.44 -12.38 -6.98
N LYS A 174 -4.96 -11.61 -7.93
CA LYS A 174 -6.00 -12.08 -8.86
C LYS A 174 -5.51 -13.24 -9.71
N LEU A 175 -4.25 -13.21 -10.14
CA LEU A 175 -3.65 -14.30 -10.92
C LEU A 175 -3.58 -15.56 -10.07
N ALA A 176 -3.08 -15.48 -8.84
CA ALA A 176 -3.04 -16.62 -7.91
C ALA A 176 -4.42 -17.19 -7.61
N ASP A 177 -5.42 -16.35 -7.35
CA ASP A 177 -6.81 -16.78 -7.14
C ASP A 177 -7.38 -17.48 -8.40
N SER A 178 -7.07 -16.96 -9.59
CA SER A 178 -7.49 -17.56 -10.87
C SER A 178 -6.82 -18.91 -11.13
N GLU A 179 -5.53 -19.03 -10.82
CA GLU A 179 -4.81 -20.32 -10.94
C GLU A 179 -5.39 -21.38 -10.00
N ILE A 180 -5.71 -21.03 -8.77
CA ILE A 180 -6.36 -21.93 -7.82
C ILE A 180 -7.74 -22.35 -8.33
N ALA A 181 -8.54 -21.41 -8.83
CA ALA A 181 -9.85 -21.70 -9.41
C ALA A 181 -9.75 -22.60 -10.64
N PHE A 182 -8.76 -22.37 -11.51
CA PHE A 182 -8.50 -23.20 -12.68
C PHE A 182 -8.08 -24.63 -12.29
N LEU A 183 -7.19 -24.80 -11.30
CA LEU A 183 -6.78 -26.10 -10.81
C LEU A 183 -7.95 -26.87 -10.17
N LYS A 184 -8.81 -26.19 -9.40
CA LYS A 184 -10.04 -26.79 -8.86
C LYS A 184 -11.01 -27.20 -9.97
N ALA A 185 -11.16 -26.41 -11.03
CA ALA A 185 -12.05 -26.72 -12.15
C ALA A 185 -11.58 -27.90 -13.00
N GLN A 186 -10.28 -28.25 -12.99
CA GLN A 186 -9.77 -29.44 -13.66
C GLN A 186 -10.30 -30.76 -13.06
N ILE A 187 -10.66 -30.71 -11.77
CA ILE A 187 -11.41 -31.80 -11.14
C ILE A 187 -12.88 -31.47 -11.38
N ASN A 188 -13.52 -32.10 -12.32
CA ASN A 188 -14.98 -31.92 -12.52
C ASN A 188 -15.77 -32.49 -11.32
N PRO A 189 -16.23 -31.67 -10.36
CA PRO A 189 -16.88 -32.18 -9.15
C PRO A 189 -18.17 -32.95 -9.47
N HIS A 190 -18.91 -32.42 -10.45
CA HIS A 190 -20.17 -33.02 -10.85
C HIS A 190 -19.98 -34.42 -11.46
N PHE A 191 -18.97 -34.61 -12.30
CA PHE A 191 -18.65 -35.93 -12.85
C PHE A 191 -18.23 -36.91 -11.74
N LEU A 192 -17.39 -36.46 -10.82
CA LEU A 192 -16.93 -37.28 -9.70
C LEU A 192 -18.09 -37.72 -8.81
N PHE A 193 -18.97 -36.80 -8.41
CA PHE A 193 -20.14 -37.12 -7.59
C PHE A 193 -21.12 -38.03 -8.31
N ASN A 194 -21.39 -37.79 -9.58
CA ASN A 194 -22.28 -38.67 -10.35
C ASN A 194 -21.70 -40.08 -10.46
N THR A 195 -20.39 -40.21 -10.65
CA THR A 195 -19.72 -41.50 -10.70
C THR A 195 -19.79 -42.23 -9.36
N LEU A 196 -19.53 -41.55 -8.24
CA LEU A 196 -19.63 -42.12 -6.91
C LEU A 196 -21.07 -42.53 -6.57
N ASN A 197 -22.06 -41.70 -6.90
CA ASN A 197 -23.49 -42.04 -6.74
C ASN A 197 -23.89 -43.23 -7.59
N PHE A 198 -23.41 -43.33 -8.83
CA PHE A 198 -23.64 -44.50 -9.66
C PHE A 198 -23.03 -45.75 -9.05
N LEU A 199 -21.79 -45.71 -8.56
CA LEU A 199 -21.14 -46.81 -7.88
C LEU A 199 -21.87 -47.21 -6.60
N TYR A 200 -22.32 -46.25 -5.79
CA TYR A 200 -23.13 -46.49 -4.61
C TYR A 200 -24.40 -47.24 -4.93
N ASN A 201 -25.20 -46.71 -5.86
CA ASN A 201 -26.48 -47.38 -6.26
C ASN A 201 -26.25 -48.76 -6.84
N SER A 202 -25.17 -48.95 -7.61
CA SER A 202 -24.85 -50.29 -8.18
C SER A 202 -24.40 -51.27 -7.10
N SER A 203 -23.72 -50.79 -6.06
CA SER A 203 -23.24 -51.65 -4.96
C SER A 203 -24.37 -52.14 -4.03
N LEU A 204 -25.46 -51.39 -3.89
CA LEU A 204 -26.56 -51.71 -2.98
C LEU A 204 -27.10 -53.15 -3.20
N ASN A 205 -27.18 -53.57 -4.46
CA ASN A 205 -27.75 -54.92 -4.81
C ASN A 205 -26.67 -55.97 -5.10
N THR A 206 -25.48 -55.57 -5.56
CA THR A 206 -24.44 -56.50 -6.02
C THR A 206 -23.34 -56.75 -4.98
N ALA A 207 -23.05 -55.75 -4.14
CA ALA A 207 -22.01 -55.80 -3.12
C ALA A 207 -22.34 -54.82 -1.97
N PRO A 208 -23.35 -55.09 -1.14
CA PRO A 208 -23.85 -54.18 -0.11
C PRO A 208 -22.77 -53.69 0.88
N HIS A 209 -21.74 -54.50 1.12
CA HIS A 209 -20.63 -54.17 1.97
C HIS A 209 -19.72 -53.02 1.41
N LEU A 210 -19.85 -52.68 0.10
CA LEU A 210 -19.12 -51.58 -0.52
C LEU A 210 -19.91 -50.26 -0.55
N SER A 211 -21.23 -50.31 -0.30
CA SER A 211 -22.06 -49.11 -0.39
C SER A 211 -21.69 -48.05 0.62
N GLU A 212 -21.49 -48.43 1.88
CA GLU A 212 -21.11 -47.48 2.92
C GLU A 212 -19.73 -46.83 2.68
N PRO A 213 -18.64 -47.55 2.37
CA PRO A 213 -17.38 -46.97 1.97
C PRO A 213 -17.46 -46.00 0.80
N ILE A 214 -18.29 -46.26 -0.22
CA ILE A 214 -18.50 -45.40 -1.36
C ILE A 214 -19.17 -44.06 -0.93
N LEU A 215 -20.15 -44.17 -0.04
CA LEU A 215 -20.82 -42.99 0.52
C LEU A 215 -19.86 -42.14 1.32
N LEU A 216 -19.09 -42.72 2.25
CA LEU A 216 -18.07 -42.02 3.04
C LEU A 216 -17.03 -41.34 2.14
N LEU A 217 -16.58 -42.01 1.07
CA LEU A 217 -15.67 -41.40 0.10
C LEU A 217 -16.31 -40.20 -0.61
N SER A 218 -17.60 -40.30 -0.96
CA SER A 218 -18.33 -39.19 -1.59
C SER A 218 -18.41 -37.98 -0.66
N ASP A 219 -18.62 -38.18 0.63
CA ASP A 219 -18.71 -37.10 1.62
C ASP A 219 -17.37 -36.42 1.83
N ILE A 220 -16.28 -37.19 1.93
CA ILE A 220 -14.91 -36.62 2.01
C ILE A 220 -14.60 -35.77 0.77
N MET A 221 -14.89 -36.29 -0.43
CA MET A 221 -14.64 -35.59 -1.69
C MET A 221 -15.50 -34.31 -1.80
N ARG A 222 -16.75 -34.39 -1.37
CA ARG A 222 -17.66 -33.24 -1.34
C ARG A 222 -17.08 -32.14 -0.47
N TYR A 223 -16.68 -32.47 0.74
CA TYR A 223 -16.07 -31.49 1.66
C TYR A 223 -14.81 -30.88 1.10
N ALA A 224 -13.91 -31.65 0.49
CA ALA A 224 -12.64 -31.18 -0.07
C ALA A 224 -12.80 -30.23 -1.27
N ILE A 225 -13.89 -30.41 -2.05
CA ILE A 225 -14.10 -29.68 -3.32
C ILE A 225 -15.07 -28.49 -3.15
N THR A 226 -15.97 -28.54 -2.13
CA THR A 226 -16.94 -27.47 -1.89
C THR A 226 -16.23 -26.13 -1.61
N ASP A 227 -16.79 -25.07 -2.18
CA ASP A 227 -16.25 -23.74 -1.97
C ASP A 227 -16.37 -23.34 -0.51
N THR A 228 -15.25 -22.97 0.07
CA THR A 228 -15.20 -22.40 1.42
C THR A 228 -15.94 -21.06 1.46
N PRO A 229 -16.62 -20.74 2.57
CA PRO A 229 -17.21 -19.41 2.77
C PRO A 229 -16.22 -18.29 2.50
N LYS A 230 -16.70 -17.07 2.22
CA LYS A 230 -15.85 -15.88 1.98
C LYS A 230 -14.83 -15.61 3.09
N THR A 231 -15.07 -16.11 4.29
CA THR A 231 -14.17 -16.06 5.44
C THR A 231 -12.96 -17.00 5.31
N GLY A 232 -13.01 -17.96 4.38
CA GLY A 232 -11.99 -19.01 4.25
C GLY A 232 -11.99 -20.03 5.38
N LYS A 233 -12.92 -19.96 6.34
CA LYS A 233 -13.02 -20.84 7.51
C LYS A 233 -14.34 -21.62 7.48
N VAL A 234 -14.34 -22.81 8.11
CA VAL A 234 -15.48 -23.71 8.29
C VAL A 234 -15.73 -23.94 9.79
N ASN A 235 -16.89 -24.52 10.14
CA ASN A 235 -17.15 -24.89 11.53
C ASN A 235 -16.19 -26.00 11.97
N LEU A 236 -15.76 -25.94 13.23
CA LEU A 236 -14.91 -26.98 13.81
C LEU A 236 -15.61 -28.35 13.85
N ASP A 237 -16.93 -28.35 14.05
CA ASP A 237 -17.72 -29.56 14.04
C ASP A 237 -17.68 -30.26 12.66
N ASP A 238 -17.67 -29.50 11.55
CA ASP A 238 -17.54 -30.06 10.21
C ASP A 238 -16.16 -30.75 10.01
N GLU A 239 -15.08 -30.17 10.52
CA GLU A 239 -13.73 -30.78 10.51
C GLU A 239 -13.68 -32.07 11.34
N ILE A 240 -14.32 -32.09 12.50
CA ILE A 240 -14.40 -33.25 13.37
C ILE A 240 -15.19 -34.36 12.68
N GLU A 241 -16.31 -34.04 12.03
CA GLU A 241 -17.11 -35.00 11.25
C GLU A 241 -16.29 -35.59 10.10
N GLN A 242 -15.50 -34.76 9.39
CA GLN A 242 -14.62 -35.23 8.33
C GLN A 242 -13.54 -36.19 8.84
N ILE A 243 -12.97 -35.95 10.02
CA ILE A 243 -12.01 -36.88 10.66
C ILE A 243 -12.68 -38.21 10.96
N ASN A 244 -13.89 -38.18 11.54
CA ASN A 244 -14.66 -39.43 11.83
C ASN A 244 -14.97 -40.18 10.54
N THR A 245 -15.41 -39.49 9.49
CA THR A 245 -15.70 -40.08 8.17
C THR A 245 -14.44 -40.72 7.57
N PHE A 246 -13.30 -40.04 7.66
CA PHE A 246 -12.03 -40.56 7.17
C PHE A 246 -11.55 -41.78 7.96
N ILE A 247 -11.69 -41.78 9.28
CA ILE A 247 -11.37 -42.90 10.14
C ILE A 247 -12.28 -44.11 9.79
N SER A 248 -13.57 -43.89 9.66
CA SER A 248 -14.55 -44.93 9.30
C SER A 248 -14.24 -45.58 7.94
N LEU A 249 -13.97 -44.75 6.92
CA LEU A 249 -13.57 -45.24 5.60
C LEU A 249 -12.32 -46.12 5.67
N ASN A 250 -11.31 -45.75 6.46
CA ASN A 250 -10.10 -46.56 6.63
C ASN A 250 -10.36 -47.80 7.47
N GLN A 251 -11.25 -47.79 8.47
CA GLN A 251 -11.67 -48.98 9.19
C GLN A 251 -12.29 -50.02 8.25
N PHE A 252 -13.17 -49.59 7.35
CA PHE A 252 -13.71 -50.50 6.30
C PHE A 252 -12.60 -51.09 5.43
N ARG A 253 -11.65 -50.25 4.98
CA ARG A 253 -10.54 -50.69 4.12
C ARG A 253 -9.64 -51.75 4.78
N PHE A 254 -9.58 -51.77 6.10
CA PHE A 254 -8.75 -52.68 6.88
C PHE A 254 -9.58 -53.68 7.73
N ASP A 255 -10.83 -54.01 7.28
CA ASP A 255 -11.73 -54.96 7.92
C ASP A 255 -11.95 -54.70 9.42
N HIS A 256 -12.05 -53.41 9.79
CA HIS A 256 -12.21 -52.95 11.18
C HIS A 256 -11.11 -53.41 12.15
N ASN A 257 -9.92 -53.70 11.64
CA ASN A 257 -8.79 -54.18 12.43
C ASN A 257 -7.82 -53.11 12.87
N LEU A 258 -8.14 -51.82 12.65
CA LEU A 258 -7.25 -50.72 13.08
C LEU A 258 -7.47 -50.39 14.56
N GLN A 259 -6.38 -50.32 15.29
CA GLN A 259 -6.31 -49.97 16.71
C GLN A 259 -6.05 -48.47 16.83
N LEU A 260 -7.12 -47.68 16.80
CA LEU A 260 -7.09 -46.21 16.80
C LEU A 260 -8.22 -45.68 17.67
N SER A 261 -7.93 -44.68 18.48
CA SER A 261 -8.95 -43.85 19.18
C SER A 261 -8.88 -42.40 18.75
N PHE A 262 -10.05 -41.79 18.57
CA PHE A 262 -10.19 -40.34 18.36
C PHE A 262 -11.07 -39.77 19.46
N ASN A 263 -10.51 -38.91 20.28
CA ASN A 263 -11.16 -38.32 21.43
C ASN A 263 -11.29 -36.81 21.23
N VAL A 264 -12.47 -36.25 21.45
CA VAL A 264 -12.73 -34.81 21.39
C VAL A 264 -13.21 -34.36 22.78
N SER A 265 -12.63 -33.32 23.30
CA SER A 265 -13.00 -32.75 24.59
C SER A 265 -13.03 -31.21 24.55
N GLY A 266 -14.01 -30.62 25.25
CA GLY A 266 -14.25 -29.19 25.27
C GLY A 266 -15.43 -28.80 24.40
N ASP A 267 -15.71 -27.49 24.35
CA ASP A 267 -16.82 -26.93 23.57
C ASP A 267 -16.36 -26.56 22.17
N THR A 268 -16.95 -27.20 21.16
CA THR A 268 -16.66 -27.03 19.74
C THR A 268 -17.62 -26.04 19.05
N SER A 269 -18.72 -25.67 19.74
CA SER A 269 -19.81 -24.87 19.18
C SER A 269 -19.32 -23.50 18.71
N ASP A 270 -19.79 -23.06 17.55
CA ASP A 270 -19.51 -21.74 16.96
C ASP A 270 -18.00 -21.43 16.75
N ARG A 271 -17.15 -22.47 16.74
CA ARG A 271 -15.72 -22.32 16.46
C ARG A 271 -15.42 -22.45 14.97
N LEU A 272 -14.61 -21.53 14.47
CA LEU A 272 -14.24 -21.52 13.06
C LEU A 272 -12.76 -21.85 12.86
N ILE A 273 -12.48 -22.79 11.96
CA ILE A 273 -11.12 -23.25 11.63
C ILE A 273 -10.91 -23.26 10.11
N LEU A 274 -9.67 -23.23 9.65
CA LEU A 274 -9.37 -23.47 8.23
C LEU A 274 -9.69 -24.92 7.86
N PRO A 275 -10.32 -25.18 6.70
CA PRO A 275 -10.69 -26.53 6.27
C PRO A 275 -9.47 -27.42 6.07
N LEU A 276 -9.59 -28.70 6.33
CA LEU A 276 -8.58 -29.76 6.13
C LEU A 276 -7.28 -29.59 6.94
N ILE A 277 -7.26 -28.70 7.94
CA ILE A 277 -6.07 -28.51 8.78
C ILE A 277 -5.91 -29.66 9.76
N LEU A 278 -7.01 -30.10 10.37
CA LEU A 278 -6.97 -31.20 11.33
C LEU A 278 -6.90 -32.57 10.62
N LEU A 279 -7.40 -32.67 9.41
CA LEU A 279 -7.35 -33.92 8.63
C LEU A 279 -5.91 -34.24 8.18
N THR A 280 -5.07 -33.28 7.87
CA THR A 280 -3.69 -33.51 7.38
C THR A 280 -2.83 -34.34 8.35
N PRO A 281 -2.76 -34.06 9.67
CA PRO A 281 -2.02 -34.89 10.62
C PRO A 281 -2.67 -36.29 10.76
N VAL A 282 -3.98 -36.40 10.65
CA VAL A 282 -4.69 -37.69 10.67
C VAL A 282 -4.32 -38.55 9.45
N GLU A 283 -4.30 -37.98 8.25
CA GLU A 283 -3.82 -38.68 7.04
C GLU A 283 -2.39 -39.21 7.21
N ASN A 284 -1.50 -38.38 7.79
CA ASN A 284 -0.13 -38.78 8.06
C ASN A 284 -0.04 -39.99 9.02
N LEU A 285 -0.88 -40.00 10.06
CA LEU A 285 -0.99 -41.12 10.99
C LEU A 285 -1.36 -42.44 10.26
N PHE A 286 -2.35 -42.42 9.35
CA PHE A 286 -2.74 -43.58 8.53
C PHE A 286 -1.67 -43.96 7.52
N LYS A 287 -0.91 -43.03 7.00
CA LYS A 287 0.13 -43.26 6.00
C LYS A 287 1.40 -43.90 6.57
N TYR A 288 1.79 -43.49 7.78
CA TYR A 288 3.09 -43.83 8.35
C TYR A 288 2.99 -44.65 9.63
N GLY A 289 1.82 -44.75 10.26
CA GLY A 289 1.60 -45.44 11.52
C GLY A 289 1.37 -46.93 11.39
N ASP A 290 1.88 -47.72 12.32
CA ASP A 290 1.50 -49.13 12.52
C ASP A 290 0.22 -49.18 13.35
N LEU A 291 -0.93 -49.12 12.64
CA LEU A 291 -2.25 -49.05 13.24
C LEU A 291 -2.87 -50.43 13.55
N LYS A 292 -2.19 -51.53 13.26
CA LYS A 292 -2.70 -52.91 13.56
C LYS A 292 -2.19 -53.45 14.89
N ASN A 293 -1.35 -52.72 15.58
CA ASN A 293 -0.72 -53.17 16.82
C ASN A 293 -1.60 -52.92 18.05
N ALA A 294 -2.29 -53.93 18.51
CA ALA A 294 -3.17 -53.85 19.68
C ALA A 294 -2.45 -53.48 21.01
N SER A 295 -1.17 -53.75 21.09
CA SER A 295 -0.39 -53.40 22.30
C SER A 295 -0.01 -51.91 22.36
N HIS A 296 -0.08 -51.22 21.20
CA HIS A 296 0.26 -49.81 21.08
C HIS A 296 -0.72 -49.12 20.12
N PRO A 297 -1.98 -48.93 20.57
CA PRO A 297 -2.99 -48.30 19.73
C PRO A 297 -2.59 -46.84 19.41
N ALA A 298 -2.91 -46.37 18.23
CA ALA A 298 -2.74 -44.97 17.87
C ALA A 298 -3.80 -44.12 18.56
N THR A 299 -3.47 -42.90 18.90
CA THR A 299 -4.38 -41.94 19.53
C THR A 299 -4.41 -40.62 18.80
N ILE A 300 -5.60 -40.06 18.70
CA ILE A 300 -5.81 -38.69 18.25
C ILE A 300 -6.65 -38.01 19.33
N ASP A 301 -6.10 -36.99 19.97
CA ASP A 301 -6.76 -36.26 21.04
C ASP A 301 -6.93 -34.81 20.60
N LEU A 302 -8.16 -34.32 20.52
CA LEU A 302 -8.52 -32.93 20.23
C LEU A 302 -9.11 -32.31 21.48
N VAL A 303 -8.42 -31.30 22.00
CA VAL A 303 -8.80 -30.61 23.25
C VAL A 303 -9.05 -29.16 22.95
N ILE A 304 -10.23 -28.67 23.29
CA ILE A 304 -10.61 -27.25 23.19
C ILE A 304 -10.71 -26.68 24.60
N ARG A 305 -9.90 -25.66 24.89
CA ARG A 305 -9.94 -24.93 26.16
C ARG A 305 -9.98 -23.43 25.88
N GLU A 306 -11.03 -22.77 26.35
CA GLU A 306 -11.27 -21.36 26.09
C GLU A 306 -11.21 -21.06 24.57
N ASN A 307 -10.21 -20.31 24.11
CA ASN A 307 -10.00 -19.99 22.69
C ASN A 307 -8.81 -20.74 22.06
N ARG A 308 -8.37 -21.84 22.68
CA ARG A 308 -7.24 -22.65 22.20
C ARG A 308 -7.67 -24.05 21.83
N LEU A 309 -7.26 -24.43 20.65
CA LEU A 309 -7.38 -25.81 20.14
C LEU A 309 -6.04 -26.48 20.23
N HIS A 310 -6.00 -27.69 20.76
CA HIS A 310 -4.82 -28.54 20.83
C HIS A 310 -5.15 -29.91 20.24
N LEU A 311 -4.49 -30.27 19.13
CA LEU A 311 -4.55 -31.58 18.51
C LEU A 311 -3.24 -32.31 18.75
N THR A 312 -3.31 -33.47 19.40
CA THR A 312 -2.16 -34.38 19.55
C THR A 312 -2.47 -35.65 18.80
N SER A 313 -1.59 -36.11 17.92
CA SER A 313 -1.65 -37.43 17.34
C SER A 313 -0.40 -38.25 17.67
N ARG A 314 -0.61 -39.51 18.08
CA ARG A 314 0.48 -40.42 18.42
C ARG A 314 0.29 -41.76 17.73
N ASN A 315 1.35 -42.26 17.11
CA ASN A 315 1.37 -43.58 16.52
C ASN A 315 2.75 -44.22 16.59
N ARG A 316 2.79 -45.53 16.58
CA ARG A 316 4.01 -46.32 16.35
C ARG A 316 4.40 -46.26 14.89
N LYS A 317 5.71 -46.15 14.59
CA LYS A 317 6.23 -46.16 13.21
C LYS A 317 6.22 -47.60 12.65
N PHE A 318 5.96 -47.72 11.38
CA PHE A 318 5.97 -49.02 10.67
C PHE A 318 7.42 -49.50 10.43
N LYS A 319 7.88 -50.51 11.11
CA LYS A 319 9.26 -51.02 11.04
C LYS A 319 9.69 -51.63 9.70
N SER A 320 8.73 -52.01 8.85
CA SER A 320 8.97 -52.84 7.65
C SER A 320 8.80 -52.13 6.31
N ARG A 321 8.36 -50.88 6.25
CA ARG A 321 8.27 -50.14 5.00
C ARG A 321 9.60 -49.47 4.66
N LYS A 322 10.46 -50.18 3.89
CA LYS A 322 11.54 -49.53 3.13
C LYS A 322 10.95 -48.35 2.36
N HIS A 323 11.34 -47.13 2.79
CA HIS A 323 11.16 -45.85 2.13
C HIS A 323 9.93 -45.71 1.21
N ILE A 324 8.79 -45.37 1.78
CA ILE A 324 7.87 -44.51 1.03
C ILE A 324 8.57 -43.11 1.08
N PRO A 325 9.01 -42.59 -0.05
CA PRO A 325 9.61 -41.27 -0.03
C PRO A 325 8.56 -40.28 0.53
N SER A 326 8.73 -39.86 1.76
CA SER A 326 7.91 -38.81 2.32
C SER A 326 8.51 -37.54 1.73
N ASN A 327 7.85 -36.98 0.71
CA ASN A 327 8.26 -35.67 0.19
C ASN A 327 8.05 -34.54 1.22
N GLY A 328 7.58 -34.86 2.43
CA GLY A 328 7.30 -33.86 3.49
C GLY A 328 6.29 -32.78 3.09
N VAL A 329 5.66 -32.95 1.93
CA VAL A 329 4.79 -31.93 1.30
C VAL A 329 3.57 -31.62 2.16
N GLY A 330 2.96 -32.64 2.79
CA GLY A 330 1.75 -32.45 3.61
C GLY A 330 1.97 -31.52 4.80
N LEU A 331 2.97 -31.84 5.65
CA LEU A 331 3.28 -31.03 6.81
C LEU A 331 3.88 -29.66 6.44
N LYS A 332 4.63 -29.58 5.35
CA LYS A 332 5.13 -28.31 4.83
C LYS A 332 3.98 -27.40 4.37
N ASN A 333 3.02 -27.96 3.64
CA ASN A 333 1.83 -27.21 3.20
C ASN A 333 0.93 -26.82 4.38
N LEU A 334 0.77 -27.69 5.37
CA LEU A 334 0.07 -27.39 6.60
C LEU A 334 0.71 -26.19 7.31
N LYS A 335 2.03 -26.19 7.47
CA LYS A 335 2.78 -25.08 8.08
C LYS A 335 2.59 -23.79 7.29
N LEU A 336 2.74 -23.79 5.97
CA LEU A 336 2.56 -22.62 5.13
C LEU A 336 1.15 -22.03 5.26
N ARG A 337 0.12 -22.87 5.34
CA ARG A 337 -1.27 -22.43 5.54
C ARG A 337 -1.48 -21.83 6.92
N LEU A 338 -0.92 -22.44 7.96
CA LEU A 338 -0.99 -21.92 9.34
C LEU A 338 -0.23 -20.59 9.47
N ASP A 339 0.97 -20.48 8.91
CA ASP A 339 1.75 -19.22 8.88
C ASP A 339 0.96 -18.09 8.20
N ALA A 340 0.26 -18.39 7.10
CA ALA A 340 -0.52 -17.40 6.34
C ALA A 340 -1.78 -16.90 7.06
N TYR A 341 -2.46 -17.76 7.83
CA TYR A 341 -3.78 -17.44 8.38
C TYR A 341 -3.81 -17.24 9.90
N TYR A 342 -2.87 -17.84 10.62
CA TYR A 342 -2.78 -17.75 12.08
C TYR A 342 -1.50 -17.04 12.56
N SER A 343 -0.59 -16.66 11.63
CA SER A 343 0.66 -15.96 11.96
C SER A 343 1.34 -16.53 13.23
N ASP A 344 1.44 -15.74 14.29
CA ASP A 344 2.03 -16.15 15.59
C ASP A 344 1.04 -16.87 16.53
N ALA A 345 -0.20 -17.12 16.10
CA ALA A 345 -1.25 -17.72 16.91
C ALA A 345 -1.31 -19.26 16.77
N HIS A 346 -0.25 -19.88 16.28
CA HIS A 346 -0.15 -21.34 16.16
C HIS A 346 1.23 -21.85 16.58
N LEU A 347 1.27 -23.13 16.97
CA LEU A 347 2.51 -23.84 17.28
C LEU A 347 2.39 -25.28 16.74
N ILE A 348 3.39 -25.71 15.97
CA ILE A 348 3.55 -27.09 15.53
C ILE A 348 4.80 -27.66 16.19
N GLN A 349 4.65 -28.83 16.84
CA GLN A 349 5.75 -29.60 17.36
C GLN A 349 5.68 -31.03 16.82
N VAL A 350 6.79 -31.54 16.37
CA VAL A 350 6.95 -32.93 15.95
C VAL A 350 8.03 -33.56 16.79
N SER A 351 7.68 -34.62 17.49
CA SER A 351 8.59 -35.43 18.30
C SER A 351 8.64 -36.84 17.74
N GLU A 352 9.80 -37.33 17.44
CA GLU A 352 9.98 -38.71 16.97
C GLU A 352 11.16 -39.38 17.64
N ASN A 353 10.99 -40.66 17.96
CA ASN A 353 12.05 -41.55 18.37
C ASN A 353 12.09 -42.74 17.39
N ASP A 354 12.84 -43.78 17.70
CA ASP A 354 13.00 -44.97 16.85
C ASP A 354 11.67 -45.69 16.59
N ASP A 355 10.76 -45.69 17.56
CA ASP A 355 9.51 -46.46 17.51
C ASP A 355 8.28 -45.58 17.34
N ASP A 356 8.24 -44.37 17.92
CA ASP A 356 7.05 -43.56 18.01
C ASP A 356 7.17 -42.24 17.22
N PHE A 357 6.04 -41.75 16.74
CA PHE A 357 5.86 -40.44 16.15
C PHE A 357 4.72 -39.72 16.87
N ILE A 358 5.01 -38.49 17.32
CA ILE A 358 4.04 -37.62 17.99
C ILE A 358 4.00 -36.29 17.22
N PHE A 359 2.80 -35.87 16.87
CA PHE A 359 2.53 -34.59 16.27
C PHE A 359 1.61 -33.77 17.19
N ASP A 360 2.03 -32.56 17.49
CA ASP A 360 1.30 -31.61 18.31
C ASP A 360 1.02 -30.34 17.51
N LEU A 361 -0.24 -29.92 17.51
CA LEU A 361 -0.70 -28.68 16.89
C LEU A 361 -1.52 -27.87 17.90
N GLN A 362 -1.10 -26.67 18.17
CA GLN A 362 -1.85 -25.71 18.96
C GLN A 362 -2.26 -24.53 18.07
N ILE A 363 -3.52 -24.08 18.18
CA ILE A 363 -4.05 -22.93 17.44
C ILE A 363 -4.88 -22.09 18.42
N THR A 364 -4.72 -20.79 18.35
CA THR A 364 -5.68 -19.84 18.96
C THR A 364 -6.76 -19.52 17.91
N LEU A 365 -8.02 -19.89 18.22
CA LEU A 365 -9.16 -19.82 17.28
C LEU A 365 -9.68 -18.38 17.12
#